data_d8e138045c991e8cee9f1bbaead337d7
#
_entry.id   d8e138045c991e8cee9f1bbaead337d7
#
_cell.length_a   1.000
_cell.length_b   1.000
_cell.length_c   1.000
_cell.angle_alpha   90.00
_cell.angle_beta   90.00
_cell.angle_gamma   90.00
#
_symmetry.space_group_name_H-M   'P 1'
#
loop_
_entity.id
_entity.type
_entity.pdbx_description
1 polymer ?
#
loop_
_entity_poly.entity_id
_entity_poly.type
_entity_poly.pdbx_seq_one_letter_code
_entity_poly.pdbx_strand_id
1 'polypeptide(L)'
;MCGIIGYAGERDAAPFLLDALQRLEYRGYDSAGIAVMDGGAISIARGAGKLSALRSGLEGAYPVGATGIGHTRWATHGKPTEANAHPHRDCAGEVVVIHNGIVENYLDLREELRTRGHQLRSETDTEVMPHLIEACLDEGDDLLSALRRTIARLRGAHAIVAMSAREPGAIVAARVGNAGGVVIGYGRGEMFVASDLSALLPETQDVAFLDDGEIARVTPAGASYIASDGTPLQKARQTVPFDPVSAARGAYKHFMLKEIMEQPECIMDTFRGRAIFDPPAVELEGLRMDDEAFRGIERVVLVGMGTSMHAAHVGRTYFERIAGIPAELDNSSEFRYRDALIGPGTLVVSVAQSGETVDTLEAMADARRRGAPQITICNTPGAQTTRVAGGGTVLTRCGPEVAVASTKTLTASITALYLLACRIARARGVLDAPQLGALVNDLARIPDLMGRVLKLGPEIDRIAASVAQSRDFLFLARGLQFPMALEGALKLKEVSYIHAEGYPAGEMKHGPIALIDRDMPVVAIALDDGTRDKMLSNIEQVRARDGIVIGIVSEGDAEIAAKCHQVLELPRTTPLLYPLLSAIPMQLLSYHIAVRRGCDVDQPRNLAKTVTVE
;
A
#
# COMPACT_ATOMS: atom_id res chain seq x y z
N MET A 1 -2.51 10.03 2.60
CA MET A 1 -2.46 10.28 1.14
C MET A 1 -3.83 10.67 0.65
N CYS A 2 -3.93 11.38 -0.48
CA CYS A 2 -5.16 11.95 -0.97
C CYS A 2 -5.76 11.12 -2.12
N GLY A 3 -7.08 11.16 -2.31
CA GLY A 3 -7.77 10.58 -3.46
C GLY A 3 -8.11 11.65 -4.48
N ILE A 4 -7.75 11.43 -5.74
CA ILE A 4 -8.12 12.28 -6.88
C ILE A 4 -9.14 11.55 -7.75
N ILE A 5 -10.17 12.26 -8.18
CA ILE A 5 -11.13 11.81 -9.20
C ILE A 5 -11.50 12.97 -10.13
N GLY A 6 -11.67 12.68 -11.41
CA GLY A 6 -12.20 13.58 -12.43
C GLY A 6 -13.16 12.83 -13.35
N TYR A 7 -14.16 13.53 -13.85
CA TYR A 7 -15.18 13.03 -14.75
C TYR A 7 -15.51 14.05 -15.83
N ALA A 8 -15.54 13.61 -17.07
CA ALA A 8 -16.04 14.38 -18.22
C ALA A 8 -16.95 13.47 -19.07
N GLY A 9 -18.23 13.76 -19.14
CA GLY A 9 -19.21 12.92 -19.82
C GLY A 9 -20.55 13.60 -20.03
N GLU A 10 -21.63 12.80 -20.03
CA GLU A 10 -23.01 13.29 -20.18
C GLU A 10 -23.84 13.14 -18.90
N ARG A 11 -23.39 12.30 -17.93
CA ARG A 11 -24.09 12.10 -16.66
C ARG A 11 -23.81 13.27 -15.70
N ASP A 12 -24.69 13.46 -14.72
CA ASP A 12 -24.39 14.34 -13.58
C ASP A 12 -23.13 13.90 -12.87
N ALA A 13 -22.14 14.79 -12.81
CA ALA A 13 -20.82 14.47 -12.27
C ALA A 13 -20.81 14.26 -10.75
N ALA A 14 -21.62 15.02 -9.98
CA ALA A 14 -21.54 15.02 -8.52
C ALA A 14 -21.82 13.65 -7.89
N PRO A 15 -22.88 12.89 -8.24
CA PRO A 15 -23.09 11.55 -7.70
C PRO A 15 -21.95 10.61 -8.00
N PHE A 16 -21.44 10.59 -9.25
CA PHE A 16 -20.30 9.77 -9.65
C PHE A 16 -19.05 10.12 -8.84
N LEU A 17 -18.71 11.42 -8.73
CA LEU A 17 -17.53 11.88 -8.00
C LEU A 17 -17.58 11.43 -6.53
N LEU A 18 -18.74 11.56 -5.86
CA LEU A 18 -18.91 11.15 -4.47
C LEU A 18 -18.79 9.63 -4.30
N ASP A 19 -19.33 8.84 -5.23
CA ASP A 19 -19.21 7.37 -5.18
C ASP A 19 -17.79 6.89 -5.46
N ALA A 20 -17.10 7.53 -6.40
CA ALA A 20 -15.69 7.24 -6.67
C ALA A 20 -14.77 7.68 -5.50
N LEU A 21 -15.03 8.85 -4.89
CA LEU A 21 -14.32 9.29 -3.69
C LEU A 21 -14.56 8.38 -2.49
N GLN A 22 -15.74 7.77 -2.36
CA GLN A 22 -16.00 6.78 -1.32
C GLN A 22 -15.08 5.57 -1.46
N ARG A 23 -14.79 5.16 -2.69
CA ARG A 23 -13.82 4.10 -2.98
C ARG A 23 -12.35 4.52 -2.74
N LEU A 24 -12.07 5.82 -2.66
CA LEU A 24 -10.75 6.38 -2.37
C LEU A 24 -10.59 6.87 -0.93
N GLU A 25 -11.63 6.84 -0.11
CA GLU A 25 -11.62 7.43 1.24
C GLU A 25 -10.56 6.79 2.16
N TYR A 26 -10.21 5.51 1.93
CA TYR A 26 -9.11 4.84 2.64
C TYR A 26 -7.74 5.52 2.43
N ARG A 27 -7.62 6.39 1.42
CA ARG A 27 -6.39 7.15 1.11
C ARG A 27 -6.29 8.46 1.88
N GLY A 28 -7.41 9.04 2.32
CA GLY A 28 -7.44 10.28 3.09
C GLY A 28 -8.87 10.63 3.46
N TYR A 29 -9.09 11.11 4.67
CA TYR A 29 -10.41 11.37 5.24
C TYR A 29 -10.45 12.59 6.15
N ASP A 30 -9.43 13.46 6.10
CA ASP A 30 -9.36 14.67 6.92
C ASP A 30 -10.27 15.79 6.40
N SER A 31 -10.46 15.84 5.10
CA SER A 31 -11.44 16.69 4.42
C SER A 31 -11.74 16.13 3.03
N ALA A 32 -12.88 16.52 2.47
CA ALA A 32 -13.28 16.16 1.11
C ALA A 32 -13.92 17.34 0.40
N GLY A 33 -13.92 17.29 -0.94
CA GLY A 33 -14.65 18.26 -1.74
C GLY A 33 -14.74 17.88 -3.21
N ILE A 34 -15.72 18.47 -3.86
CA ILE A 34 -15.98 18.33 -5.29
C ILE A 34 -16.14 19.72 -5.93
N ALA A 35 -15.77 19.82 -7.19
CA ALA A 35 -16.15 20.94 -8.05
C ALA A 35 -16.83 20.39 -9.30
N VAL A 36 -17.94 20.99 -9.68
CA VAL A 36 -18.74 20.59 -10.85
C VAL A 36 -19.00 21.81 -11.72
N MET A 37 -18.91 21.60 -13.02
CA MET A 37 -19.09 22.65 -14.03
C MET A 37 -20.39 22.48 -14.79
N ASP A 38 -21.18 23.54 -14.82
CA ASP A 38 -22.39 23.67 -15.62
C ASP A 38 -22.30 24.93 -16.51
N GLY A 39 -22.31 24.74 -17.83
CA GLY A 39 -22.37 25.84 -18.80
C GLY A 39 -21.26 26.91 -18.65
N GLY A 40 -20.12 26.58 -18.03
CA GLY A 40 -19.04 27.52 -17.74
C GLY A 40 -19.05 28.13 -16.33
N ALA A 41 -20.04 27.80 -15.50
CA ALA A 41 -20.03 28.13 -14.07
C ALA A 41 -19.50 26.95 -13.24
N ILE A 42 -18.61 27.21 -12.29
CA ILE A 42 -18.05 26.17 -11.42
C ILE A 42 -18.65 26.30 -10.01
N SER A 43 -19.33 25.24 -9.58
CA SER A 43 -19.86 25.09 -8.23
C SER A 43 -18.93 24.20 -7.40
N ILE A 44 -18.52 24.66 -6.20
CA ILE A 44 -17.62 23.95 -5.30
C ILE A 44 -18.35 23.62 -4.01
N ALA A 45 -18.22 22.37 -3.55
CA ALA A 45 -18.65 21.92 -2.25
C ALA A 45 -17.49 21.24 -1.51
N ARG A 46 -17.23 21.67 -0.28
CA ARG A 46 -16.11 21.20 0.55
C ARG A 46 -16.56 20.99 1.99
N GLY A 47 -15.91 20.07 2.70
CA GLY A 47 -16.14 19.85 4.13
C GLY A 47 -14.93 19.25 4.84
N ALA A 48 -14.78 19.59 6.11
CA ALA A 48 -13.82 18.93 6.98
C ALA A 48 -14.36 17.57 7.45
N GLY A 49 -13.48 16.59 7.66
CA GLY A 49 -13.83 15.25 8.10
C GLY A 49 -14.14 14.29 6.94
N LYS A 50 -14.79 13.16 7.28
CA LYS A 50 -15.09 12.09 6.33
C LYS A 50 -16.05 12.53 5.21
N LEU A 51 -15.99 11.86 4.08
CA LEU A 51 -16.86 12.11 2.91
C LEU A 51 -18.35 12.04 3.23
N SER A 52 -18.73 11.21 4.23
CA SER A 52 -20.11 11.12 4.70
C SER A 52 -20.66 12.47 5.20
N ALA A 53 -19.83 13.30 5.84
CA ALA A 53 -20.24 14.63 6.30
C ALA A 53 -20.51 15.57 5.11
N LEU A 54 -19.64 15.55 4.08
CA LEU A 54 -19.85 16.31 2.85
C LEU A 54 -21.13 15.85 2.13
N ARG A 55 -21.35 14.53 2.01
CA ARG A 55 -22.54 13.95 1.38
C ARG A 55 -23.82 14.37 2.08
N SER A 56 -23.87 14.30 3.42
CA SER A 56 -25.03 14.74 4.20
C SER A 56 -25.29 16.24 4.07
N GLY A 57 -24.25 17.06 3.96
CA GLY A 57 -24.42 18.50 3.71
C GLY A 57 -24.96 18.85 2.32
N LEU A 58 -24.86 17.92 1.36
CA LEU A 58 -25.34 18.07 -0.01
C LEU A 58 -26.69 17.40 -0.28
N GLU A 59 -27.29 16.72 0.72
CA GLU A 59 -28.58 16.06 0.54
C GLU A 59 -29.65 17.06 0.08
N GLY A 60 -30.18 16.81 -1.13
CA GLY A 60 -31.20 17.67 -1.79
C GLY A 60 -30.66 18.85 -2.62
N ALA A 61 -29.33 19.09 -2.65
CA ALA A 61 -28.72 20.21 -3.37
C ALA A 61 -27.36 19.85 -4.02
N TYR A 62 -27.30 18.73 -4.73
CA TYR A 62 -26.06 18.37 -5.46
C TYR A 62 -25.77 19.41 -6.56
N PRO A 63 -24.48 19.82 -6.73
CA PRO A 63 -24.09 20.61 -7.90
C PRO A 63 -24.43 19.87 -9.18
N VAL A 64 -25.07 20.58 -10.13
CA VAL A 64 -25.48 20.03 -11.43
C VAL A 64 -24.36 20.31 -12.43
N GLY A 65 -24.10 19.38 -13.34
CA GLY A 65 -23.15 19.53 -14.43
C GLY A 65 -22.50 18.20 -14.81
N ALA A 66 -21.99 18.14 -16.03
CA ALA A 66 -21.46 16.91 -16.65
C ALA A 66 -19.92 16.81 -16.65
N THR A 67 -19.23 17.79 -16.08
CA THR A 67 -17.78 17.77 -15.90
C THR A 67 -17.46 18.15 -14.46
N GLY A 68 -16.55 17.41 -13.82
CA GLY A 68 -16.20 17.73 -12.45
C GLY A 68 -14.94 17.02 -11.97
N ILE A 69 -14.40 17.54 -10.86
CA ILE A 69 -13.26 16.98 -10.15
C ILE A 69 -13.55 16.86 -8.67
N GLY A 70 -12.94 15.90 -8.00
CA GLY A 70 -13.16 15.65 -6.59
C GLY A 70 -11.92 15.12 -5.89
N HIS A 71 -11.86 15.36 -4.58
CA HIS A 71 -10.70 15.07 -3.77
C HIS A 71 -11.06 14.63 -2.35
N THR A 72 -10.34 13.63 -1.83
CA THR A 72 -10.27 13.33 -0.40
C THR A 72 -8.87 13.62 0.09
N ARG A 73 -8.76 14.41 1.16
CA ARG A 73 -7.48 14.97 1.61
C ARG A 73 -6.94 14.25 2.84
N TRP A 74 -5.65 13.99 2.80
CA TRP A 74 -4.79 13.75 3.94
C TRP A 74 -3.95 15.00 4.17
N ALA A 75 -4.13 15.69 5.30
CA ALA A 75 -3.55 17.01 5.52
C ALA A 75 -2.04 16.94 5.76
N THR A 76 -1.26 17.60 4.90
CA THR A 76 0.19 17.84 5.06
C THR A 76 0.47 19.29 5.44
N HIS A 77 -0.17 20.26 4.77
CA HIS A 77 -0.04 21.69 4.97
C HIS A 77 -1.41 22.32 5.28
N GLY A 78 -1.51 23.03 6.39
CA GLY A 78 -2.75 23.63 6.88
C GLY A 78 -3.69 22.62 7.57
N LYS A 79 -4.38 23.08 8.62
CA LYS A 79 -5.31 22.23 9.39
C LYS A 79 -6.45 21.70 8.53
N PRO A 80 -7.09 20.56 8.88
CA PRO A 80 -8.27 20.05 8.18
C PRO A 80 -9.50 20.93 8.45
N THR A 81 -9.63 21.98 7.66
CA THR A 81 -10.75 22.93 7.67
C THR A 81 -11.38 22.96 6.28
N GLU A 82 -12.59 23.50 6.16
CA GLU A 82 -13.25 23.68 4.85
C GLU A 82 -12.42 24.58 3.93
N ALA A 83 -11.80 25.65 4.43
CA ALA A 83 -10.97 26.56 3.64
C ALA A 83 -9.73 25.87 3.05
N ASN A 84 -9.19 24.89 3.77
CA ASN A 84 -8.01 24.11 3.38
C ASN A 84 -8.35 22.81 2.63
N ALA A 85 -9.64 22.49 2.44
CA ALA A 85 -10.07 21.36 1.65
C ALA A 85 -9.96 21.66 0.14
N HIS A 86 -9.56 20.66 -0.65
CA HIS A 86 -9.61 20.74 -2.11
C HIS A 86 -11.04 20.56 -2.62
N PRO A 87 -11.37 21.08 -3.80
CA PRO A 87 -10.57 21.85 -4.77
C PRO A 87 -10.27 23.28 -4.33
N HIS A 88 -9.07 23.80 -4.71
CA HIS A 88 -8.73 25.21 -4.59
C HIS A 88 -9.06 25.95 -5.86
N ARG A 89 -9.34 27.25 -5.76
CA ARG A 89 -9.73 28.12 -6.88
C ARG A 89 -8.85 29.36 -6.99
N ASP A 90 -8.81 29.95 -8.18
CA ASP A 90 -8.24 31.25 -8.49
C ASP A 90 -9.05 32.43 -7.91
N CYS A 91 -8.65 33.65 -8.24
CA CYS A 91 -9.33 34.87 -7.80
C CYS A 91 -10.75 35.00 -8.35
N ALA A 92 -10.93 34.72 -9.64
CA ALA A 92 -12.19 34.84 -10.35
C ALA A 92 -13.14 33.65 -10.09
N GLY A 93 -12.62 32.51 -9.62
CA GLY A 93 -13.34 31.25 -9.49
C GLY A 93 -13.56 30.53 -10.81
N GLU A 94 -12.78 30.86 -11.80
CA GLU A 94 -12.83 30.29 -13.17
C GLU A 94 -11.90 29.07 -13.33
N VAL A 95 -10.90 28.93 -12.46
CA VAL A 95 -9.95 27.80 -12.43
C VAL A 95 -10.04 27.07 -11.11
N VAL A 96 -10.12 25.75 -11.16
CA VAL A 96 -10.10 24.90 -9.96
C VAL A 96 -9.08 23.78 -10.11
N VAL A 97 -8.39 23.48 -9.02
CA VAL A 97 -7.31 22.48 -8.96
C VAL A 97 -7.48 21.56 -7.76
N ILE A 98 -7.24 20.28 -7.98
CA ILE A 98 -6.98 19.27 -6.95
C ILE A 98 -5.57 18.71 -7.15
N HIS A 99 -4.92 18.34 -6.05
CA HIS A 99 -3.51 18.01 -6.08
C HIS A 99 -3.14 16.97 -5.01
N ASN A 100 -2.30 16.01 -5.40
CA ASN A 100 -1.54 15.15 -4.51
C ASN A 100 -0.06 15.50 -4.65
N GLY A 101 0.63 15.67 -3.56
CA GLY A 101 2.04 16.06 -3.53
C GLY A 101 2.28 17.24 -2.59
N ILE A 102 3.48 17.81 -2.64
CA ILE A 102 3.88 18.99 -1.90
C ILE A 102 4.57 19.96 -2.85
N VAL A 103 4.14 21.22 -2.86
CA VAL A 103 4.81 22.30 -3.57
C VAL A 103 5.91 22.85 -2.67
N GLU A 104 7.13 22.34 -2.81
CA GLU A 104 8.26 22.67 -1.93
C GLU A 104 8.60 24.16 -1.91
N ASN A 105 8.42 24.86 -3.03
CA ASN A 105 8.68 26.30 -3.18
C ASN A 105 7.42 27.18 -3.05
N TYR A 106 6.36 26.68 -2.38
CA TYR A 106 5.07 27.38 -2.34
C TYR A 106 5.16 28.76 -1.64
N LEU A 107 6.05 28.94 -0.67
CA LEU A 107 6.20 30.21 0.03
C LEU A 107 6.67 31.33 -0.91
N ASP A 108 7.67 31.04 -1.75
CA ASP A 108 8.19 31.98 -2.73
C ASP A 108 7.12 32.35 -3.78
N LEU A 109 6.41 31.32 -4.28
CA LEU A 109 5.33 31.50 -5.25
C LEU A 109 4.15 32.28 -4.65
N ARG A 110 3.84 32.04 -3.38
CA ARG A 110 2.77 32.74 -2.65
C ARG A 110 3.07 34.23 -2.52
N GLU A 111 4.31 34.59 -2.19
CA GLU A 111 4.73 35.98 -2.07
C GLU A 111 4.73 36.69 -3.42
N GLU A 112 5.21 36.03 -4.48
CA GLU A 112 5.13 36.54 -5.85
C GLU A 112 3.68 36.82 -6.27
N LEU A 113 2.77 35.86 -6.07
CA LEU A 113 1.36 35.99 -6.41
C LEU A 113 0.69 37.14 -5.66
N ARG A 114 1.00 37.30 -4.35
CA ARG A 114 0.50 38.44 -3.55
C ARG A 114 0.98 39.77 -4.09
N THR A 115 2.24 39.86 -4.52
CA THR A 115 2.80 41.06 -5.10
C THR A 115 2.11 41.42 -6.43
N ARG A 116 1.61 40.41 -7.15
CA ARG A 116 0.82 40.57 -8.39
C ARG A 116 -0.67 40.85 -8.12
N GLY A 117 -1.10 40.90 -6.85
CA GLY A 117 -2.47 41.22 -6.47
C GLY A 117 -3.41 40.04 -6.30
N HIS A 118 -2.91 38.77 -6.40
CA HIS A 118 -3.73 37.59 -6.15
C HIS A 118 -4.07 37.44 -4.66
N GLN A 119 -5.30 36.99 -4.39
CA GLN A 119 -5.82 36.80 -3.04
C GLN A 119 -5.87 35.30 -2.68
N LEU A 120 -4.90 34.85 -1.90
CA LEU A 120 -4.85 33.47 -1.41
C LEU A 120 -5.65 33.37 -0.09
N ARG A 121 -6.52 32.38 0.01
CA ARG A 121 -7.54 32.23 1.06
C ARG A 121 -7.30 31.04 1.97
N SER A 122 -6.40 30.12 1.62
CA SER A 122 -6.09 28.93 2.41
C SER A 122 -4.66 28.95 2.95
N GLU A 123 -4.35 28.00 3.80
CA GLU A 123 -3.00 27.75 4.33
C GLU A 123 -2.25 26.68 3.53
N THR A 124 -2.88 26.12 2.46
CA THR A 124 -2.29 25.02 1.70
C THR A 124 -1.23 25.52 0.71
N ASP A 125 -0.30 24.64 0.42
CA ASP A 125 0.68 24.82 -0.64
C ASP A 125 0.05 24.78 -2.05
N THR A 126 -1.00 23.99 -2.21
CA THR A 126 -1.70 23.78 -3.49
C THR A 126 -2.34 25.04 -4.07
N GLU A 127 -2.81 25.96 -3.22
CA GLU A 127 -3.57 27.15 -3.68
C GLU A 127 -2.78 28.06 -4.63
N VAL A 128 -1.44 27.97 -4.66
CA VAL A 128 -0.66 28.73 -5.63
C VAL A 128 -0.92 28.30 -7.08
N MET A 129 -1.33 27.04 -7.31
CA MET A 129 -1.51 26.47 -8.64
C MET A 129 -2.65 27.11 -9.45
N PRO A 130 -3.90 27.23 -8.94
CA PRO A 130 -4.98 27.86 -9.71
C PRO A 130 -4.65 29.31 -10.08
N HIS A 131 -3.95 30.05 -9.21
CA HIS A 131 -3.53 31.42 -9.52
C HIS A 131 -2.41 31.49 -10.59
N LEU A 132 -1.49 30.52 -10.61
CA LEU A 132 -0.49 30.41 -11.66
C LEU A 132 -1.11 30.04 -13.01
N ILE A 133 -2.10 29.15 -13.01
CA ILE A 133 -2.86 28.77 -14.21
C ILE A 133 -3.66 29.99 -14.71
N GLU A 134 -4.39 30.70 -13.82
CA GLU A 134 -5.10 31.94 -14.12
C GLU A 134 -4.20 32.93 -14.87
N ALA A 135 -3.01 33.20 -14.33
CA ALA A 135 -2.06 34.11 -14.96
C ALA A 135 -1.63 33.67 -16.38
N CYS A 136 -1.43 32.37 -16.60
CA CYS A 136 -1.11 31.86 -17.96
C CYS A 136 -2.29 31.96 -18.94
N LEU A 137 -3.51 31.68 -18.46
CA LEU A 137 -4.73 31.82 -19.27
C LEU A 137 -4.98 33.29 -19.66
N ASP A 138 -4.67 34.23 -18.76
CA ASP A 138 -4.77 35.68 -19.03
C ASP A 138 -3.74 36.15 -20.07
N GLU A 139 -2.61 35.45 -20.21
CA GLU A 139 -1.63 35.65 -21.26
C GLU A 139 -2.03 35.02 -22.61
N GLY A 140 -3.14 34.29 -22.67
CA GLY A 140 -3.71 33.69 -23.87
C GLY A 140 -3.39 32.21 -24.09
N ASP A 141 -2.82 31.53 -23.12
CA ASP A 141 -2.64 30.06 -23.17
C ASP A 141 -3.99 29.33 -23.12
N ASP A 142 -4.06 28.14 -23.70
CA ASP A 142 -5.11 27.14 -23.36
C ASP A 142 -4.82 26.47 -22.03
N LEU A 143 -5.79 25.75 -21.47
CA LEU A 143 -5.67 25.12 -20.15
C LEU A 143 -4.52 24.08 -20.08
N LEU A 144 -4.28 23.34 -21.17
CA LEU A 144 -3.18 22.38 -21.26
C LEU A 144 -1.81 23.08 -21.20
N SER A 145 -1.64 24.15 -21.99
CA SER A 145 -0.42 24.95 -22.00
C SER A 145 -0.19 25.70 -20.69
N ALA A 146 -1.26 26.25 -20.10
CA ALA A 146 -1.23 26.91 -18.80
C ALA A 146 -0.78 25.95 -17.68
N LEU A 147 -1.31 24.71 -17.63
CA LEU A 147 -0.86 23.72 -16.68
C LEU A 147 0.61 23.34 -16.90
N ARG A 148 1.03 23.12 -18.14
CA ARG A 148 2.43 22.82 -18.49
C ARG A 148 3.39 23.92 -18.03
N ARG A 149 3.06 25.19 -18.26
CA ARG A 149 3.86 26.32 -17.78
C ARG A 149 3.87 26.45 -16.28
N THR A 150 2.75 26.17 -15.62
CA THR A 150 2.66 26.14 -14.16
C THR A 150 3.57 25.07 -13.58
N ILE A 151 3.54 23.85 -14.08
CA ILE A 151 4.39 22.73 -13.63
C ILE A 151 5.88 23.08 -13.73
N ALA A 152 6.32 23.76 -14.78
CA ALA A 152 7.71 24.16 -14.94
C ALA A 152 8.22 25.12 -13.83
N ARG A 153 7.32 25.72 -13.06
CA ARG A 153 7.62 26.61 -11.93
C ARG A 153 7.57 25.92 -10.57
N LEU A 154 6.95 24.75 -10.49
CA LEU A 154 6.80 24.01 -9.24
C LEU A 154 8.06 23.21 -8.93
N ARG A 155 8.36 23.02 -7.63
CA ARG A 155 9.36 22.08 -7.14
C ARG A 155 8.67 21.00 -6.32
N GLY A 156 9.18 19.77 -6.42
CA GLY A 156 8.62 18.60 -5.76
C GLY A 156 7.94 17.64 -6.73
N ALA A 157 7.23 16.65 -6.19
CA ALA A 157 6.48 15.68 -6.95
C ALA A 157 4.99 15.99 -6.89
N HIS A 158 4.28 15.86 -8.03
CA HIS A 158 2.93 16.34 -8.20
C HIS A 158 2.05 15.41 -9.03
N ALA A 159 0.83 15.13 -8.55
CA ALA A 159 -0.29 14.65 -9.36
C ALA A 159 -1.39 15.72 -9.32
N ILE A 160 -1.60 16.41 -10.43
CA ILE A 160 -2.45 17.61 -10.53
C ILE A 160 -3.62 17.29 -11.45
N VAL A 161 -4.82 17.72 -11.06
CA VAL A 161 -5.99 17.75 -11.96
C VAL A 161 -6.64 19.12 -11.87
N ALA A 162 -6.88 19.74 -13.02
CA ALA A 162 -7.47 21.06 -13.13
C ALA A 162 -8.60 21.10 -14.17
N MET A 163 -9.55 22.00 -13.97
CA MET A 163 -10.56 22.40 -14.95
C MET A 163 -10.77 23.90 -14.93
N SER A 164 -11.23 24.46 -16.05
CA SER A 164 -11.46 25.90 -16.19
C SER A 164 -12.79 26.19 -16.86
N ALA A 165 -13.49 27.21 -16.35
CA ALA A 165 -14.70 27.75 -16.94
C ALA A 165 -14.49 28.29 -18.38
N ARG A 166 -13.23 28.63 -18.73
CA ARG A 166 -12.84 29.11 -20.07
C ARG A 166 -12.77 27.97 -21.10
N GLU A 167 -12.67 26.70 -20.66
CA GLU A 167 -12.71 25.50 -21.52
C GLU A 167 -13.72 24.48 -20.98
N PRO A 168 -15.04 24.73 -21.10
CA PRO A 168 -16.07 23.83 -20.61
C PRO A 168 -15.94 22.42 -21.21
N GLY A 169 -16.12 21.39 -20.38
CA GLY A 169 -16.07 19.99 -20.80
C GLY A 169 -14.65 19.39 -20.86
N ALA A 170 -13.61 20.18 -20.57
CA ALA A 170 -12.25 19.68 -20.53
C ALA A 170 -11.71 19.59 -19.08
N ILE A 171 -10.96 18.53 -18.83
CA ILE A 171 -10.11 18.35 -17.64
C ILE A 171 -8.68 18.18 -18.11
N VAL A 172 -7.72 18.79 -17.43
CA VAL A 172 -6.30 18.50 -17.64
C VAL A 172 -5.72 17.82 -16.41
N ALA A 173 -4.89 16.80 -16.63
CA ALA A 173 -4.26 16.02 -15.58
C ALA A 173 -2.76 15.90 -15.87
N ALA A 174 -1.93 16.00 -14.85
CA ALA A 174 -0.49 15.87 -14.99
C ALA A 174 0.10 15.04 -13.87
N ARG A 175 1.21 14.36 -14.19
CA ARG A 175 2.05 13.65 -13.23
C ARG A 175 3.50 14.09 -13.37
N VAL A 176 4.10 14.50 -12.24
CA VAL A 176 5.50 14.88 -12.13
C VAL A 176 6.12 14.16 -10.93
N GLY A 177 7.21 13.45 -11.14
CA GLY A 177 7.88 12.71 -10.09
C GLY A 177 7.00 11.59 -9.45
N ASN A 178 7.21 11.34 -8.17
CA ASN A 178 6.62 10.21 -7.43
C ASN A 178 5.52 10.63 -6.44
N ALA A 179 4.58 11.49 -6.84
CA ALA A 179 3.46 11.95 -5.99
C ALA A 179 2.20 11.05 -6.06
N GLY A 180 2.34 9.81 -6.47
CA GLY A 180 1.25 8.87 -6.73
C GLY A 180 0.88 8.77 -8.21
N GLY A 181 -0.01 7.81 -8.52
CA GLY A 181 -0.47 7.56 -9.89
C GLY A 181 -1.47 8.59 -10.40
N VAL A 182 -1.53 8.75 -11.72
CA VAL A 182 -2.66 9.36 -12.44
C VAL A 182 -3.06 8.39 -13.54
N VAL A 183 -4.31 7.96 -13.48
CA VAL A 183 -4.91 6.98 -14.40
C VAL A 183 -6.02 7.66 -15.18
N ILE A 184 -6.00 7.48 -16.49
CA ILE A 184 -7.06 7.94 -17.40
C ILE A 184 -7.91 6.72 -17.76
N GLY A 185 -9.20 6.76 -17.45
CA GLY A 185 -10.15 5.71 -17.79
C GLY A 185 -10.98 6.08 -19.02
N TYR A 186 -11.21 5.10 -19.88
CA TYR A 186 -11.97 5.25 -21.12
C TYR A 186 -13.34 4.59 -21.00
N GLY A 187 -14.40 5.39 -20.99
CA GLY A 187 -15.79 4.94 -21.05
C GLY A 187 -16.41 5.13 -22.45
N ARG A 188 -17.70 4.90 -22.55
CA ARG A 188 -18.48 5.14 -23.79
C ARG A 188 -19.12 6.53 -23.75
N GLY A 189 -18.49 7.49 -24.47
CA GLY A 189 -18.93 8.90 -24.46
C GLY A 189 -18.61 9.61 -23.14
N GLU A 190 -17.76 9.06 -22.35
CA GLU A 190 -17.34 9.61 -21.07
C GLU A 190 -15.91 9.19 -20.72
N MET A 191 -15.23 10.01 -19.95
CA MET A 191 -13.85 9.80 -19.57
C MET A 191 -13.65 10.07 -18.09
N PHE A 192 -12.66 9.39 -17.53
CA PHE A 192 -12.37 9.41 -16.11
C PHE A 192 -10.89 9.73 -15.85
N VAL A 193 -10.62 10.39 -14.74
CA VAL A 193 -9.27 10.58 -14.20
C VAL A 193 -9.27 10.11 -12.76
N ALA A 194 -8.28 9.36 -12.32
CA ALA A 194 -8.18 8.96 -10.91
C ALA A 194 -6.74 8.79 -10.45
N SER A 195 -6.51 8.92 -9.15
CA SER A 195 -5.22 8.59 -8.54
C SER A 195 -5.05 7.09 -8.26
N ASP A 196 -6.13 6.29 -8.39
CA ASP A 196 -6.10 4.84 -8.15
C ASP A 196 -7.15 4.14 -9.00
N LEU A 197 -6.80 2.94 -9.47
CA LEU A 197 -7.68 2.08 -10.28
C LEU A 197 -9.00 1.74 -9.57
N SER A 198 -8.98 1.57 -8.25
CA SER A 198 -10.17 1.19 -7.46
C SER A 198 -11.35 2.14 -7.64
N ALA A 199 -11.07 3.41 -7.92
CA ALA A 199 -12.11 4.40 -8.22
C ALA A 199 -12.79 4.18 -9.56
N LEU A 200 -12.06 3.66 -10.56
CA LEU A 200 -12.49 3.57 -11.96
C LEU A 200 -13.01 2.20 -12.36
N LEU A 201 -12.52 1.13 -11.75
CA LEU A 201 -12.80 -0.25 -12.16
C LEU A 201 -14.29 -0.63 -12.25
N PRO A 202 -15.21 -0.09 -11.43
CA PRO A 202 -16.64 -0.29 -11.62
C PRO A 202 -17.23 0.34 -12.91
N GLU A 203 -16.56 1.36 -13.45
CA GLU A 203 -17.00 2.12 -14.63
C GLU A 203 -16.30 1.66 -15.90
N THR A 204 -15.01 1.40 -15.83
CA THR A 204 -14.19 0.96 -16.96
C THR A 204 -12.97 0.15 -16.52
N GLN A 205 -12.61 -0.82 -17.35
CA GLN A 205 -11.37 -1.59 -17.24
C GLN A 205 -10.32 -1.11 -18.25
N ASP A 206 -10.69 -0.26 -19.22
CA ASP A 206 -9.77 0.27 -20.23
C ASP A 206 -9.15 1.56 -19.72
N VAL A 207 -7.84 1.53 -19.49
CA VAL A 207 -7.11 2.62 -18.84
C VAL A 207 -5.80 2.94 -19.53
N ALA A 208 -5.29 4.14 -19.29
CA ALA A 208 -3.91 4.53 -19.57
C ALA A 208 -3.31 5.19 -18.32
N PHE A 209 -2.04 4.88 -18.04
CA PHE A 209 -1.32 5.48 -16.91
C PHE A 209 -0.45 6.63 -17.40
N LEU A 210 -0.45 7.76 -16.69
CA LEU A 210 0.55 8.80 -16.93
C LEU A 210 1.89 8.37 -16.33
N ASP A 211 2.94 8.52 -17.11
CA ASP A 211 4.31 8.41 -16.65
C ASP A 211 4.85 9.76 -16.17
N ASP A 212 6.05 9.77 -15.60
CA ASP A 212 6.67 11.00 -15.10
C ASP A 212 6.83 12.05 -16.23
N GLY A 213 6.41 13.30 -15.95
CA GLY A 213 6.46 14.40 -16.90
C GLY A 213 5.37 14.40 -17.97
N GLU A 214 4.35 13.55 -17.87
CA GLU A 214 3.26 13.49 -18.84
C GLU A 214 2.03 14.29 -18.39
N ILE A 215 1.37 14.90 -19.38
CA ILE A 215 0.16 15.72 -19.21
C ILE A 215 -0.92 15.19 -20.15
N ALA A 216 -2.14 15.01 -19.65
CA ALA A 216 -3.31 14.62 -20.44
C ALA A 216 -4.36 15.73 -20.48
N ARG A 217 -4.95 15.96 -21.63
CA ARG A 217 -6.22 16.68 -21.78
C ARG A 217 -7.32 15.67 -22.05
N VAL A 218 -8.34 15.69 -21.20
CA VAL A 218 -9.44 14.72 -21.17
C VAL A 218 -10.75 15.44 -21.45
N THR A 219 -11.52 14.94 -22.41
CA THR A 219 -12.86 15.42 -22.79
C THR A 219 -13.78 14.23 -22.96
N PRO A 220 -15.10 14.37 -23.03
CA PRO A 220 -16.03 13.24 -23.29
C PRO A 220 -15.68 12.43 -24.55
N ALA A 221 -15.04 13.06 -25.55
CA ALA A 221 -14.64 12.42 -26.81
C ALA A 221 -13.35 11.58 -26.70
N GLY A 222 -12.55 11.75 -25.64
CA GLY A 222 -11.30 11.02 -25.47
C GLY A 222 -10.21 11.82 -24.76
N ALA A 223 -8.98 11.31 -24.79
CA ALA A 223 -7.82 11.92 -24.19
C ALA A 223 -6.71 12.15 -25.21
N SER A 224 -6.01 13.28 -25.10
CA SER A 224 -4.74 13.58 -25.78
C SER A 224 -3.64 13.78 -24.76
N TYR A 225 -2.40 13.48 -25.16
CA TYR A 225 -1.25 13.44 -24.25
C TYR A 225 -0.08 14.23 -24.81
N ILE A 226 0.64 14.92 -23.92
CA ILE A 226 1.90 15.60 -24.23
C ILE A 226 2.95 15.29 -23.16
N ALA A 227 4.22 15.38 -23.53
CA ALA A 227 5.31 15.41 -22.58
C ALA A 227 5.48 16.82 -21.95
N SER A 228 6.29 16.92 -20.91
CA SER A 228 6.60 18.20 -20.24
C SER A 228 7.20 19.27 -21.17
N ASP A 229 7.88 18.86 -22.25
CA ASP A 229 8.39 19.78 -23.29
C ASP A 229 7.33 20.21 -24.31
N GLY A 230 6.11 19.65 -24.24
CA GLY A 230 5.00 19.92 -25.16
C GLY A 230 4.91 18.95 -26.33
N THR A 231 5.83 17.98 -26.45
CA THR A 231 5.79 16.98 -27.53
C THR A 231 4.56 16.09 -27.41
N PRO A 232 3.75 15.94 -28.49
CA PRO A 232 2.61 15.02 -28.48
C PRO A 232 3.03 13.57 -28.23
N LEU A 233 2.25 12.85 -27.39
CA LEU A 233 2.50 11.46 -27.04
C LEU A 233 1.33 10.58 -27.45
N GLN A 234 1.65 9.32 -27.73
CA GLN A 234 0.67 8.26 -27.88
C GLN A 234 0.75 7.31 -26.68
N LYS A 235 -0.38 7.09 -26.00
CA LYS A 235 -0.45 6.15 -24.86
C LYS A 235 -1.16 4.87 -25.27
N ALA A 236 -0.55 3.75 -24.93
CA ALA A 236 -1.20 2.45 -25.06
C ALA A 236 -2.31 2.31 -24.01
N ARG A 237 -3.50 1.93 -24.45
CA ARG A 237 -4.58 1.53 -23.55
C ARG A 237 -4.30 0.11 -23.03
N GLN A 238 -4.62 -0.13 -21.78
CA GLN A 238 -4.47 -1.42 -21.12
C GLN A 238 -5.82 -1.82 -20.53
N THR A 239 -6.23 -3.08 -20.73
CA THR A 239 -7.40 -3.62 -20.06
C THR A 239 -6.95 -4.27 -18.76
N VAL A 240 -7.45 -3.77 -17.63
CA VAL A 240 -7.14 -4.28 -16.30
C VAL A 240 -8.23 -5.24 -15.87
N PRO A 241 -7.92 -6.52 -15.59
CA PRO A 241 -8.91 -7.46 -15.09
C PRO A 241 -9.42 -7.02 -13.71
N PHE A 242 -10.73 -7.02 -13.53
CA PHE A 242 -11.39 -6.63 -12.28
C PHE A 242 -12.56 -7.55 -11.97
N ASP A 243 -12.60 -8.06 -10.75
CA ASP A 243 -13.74 -8.76 -10.19
C ASP A 243 -14.44 -7.88 -9.14
N PRO A 244 -15.64 -7.35 -9.43
CA PRO A 244 -16.42 -6.56 -8.48
C PRO A 244 -16.76 -7.32 -7.19
N VAL A 245 -16.92 -8.64 -7.27
CA VAL A 245 -17.28 -9.46 -6.11
C VAL A 245 -16.12 -9.51 -5.11
N SER A 246 -14.89 -9.63 -5.59
CA SER A 246 -13.71 -9.63 -4.73
C SER A 246 -13.48 -8.29 -4.03
N ALA A 247 -13.89 -7.18 -4.62
CA ALA A 247 -13.78 -5.84 -4.04
C ALA A 247 -14.89 -5.51 -3.02
N ALA A 248 -15.97 -6.27 -2.97
CA ALA A 248 -17.07 -6.04 -2.03
C ALA A 248 -16.75 -6.62 -0.64
N ARG A 249 -17.24 -5.96 0.42
CA ARG A 249 -17.08 -6.45 1.81
C ARG A 249 -17.83 -7.75 2.08
N GLY A 250 -18.89 -8.02 1.35
CA GLY A 250 -19.73 -9.21 1.54
C GLY A 250 -20.41 -9.23 2.90
N ALA A 251 -20.52 -10.41 3.51
CA ALA A 251 -21.17 -10.63 4.80
C ALA A 251 -20.29 -10.25 6.02
N TYR A 252 -19.05 -9.84 5.80
CA TYR A 252 -18.13 -9.50 6.89
C TYR A 252 -18.43 -8.13 7.49
N LYS A 253 -18.23 -7.99 8.80
CA LYS A 253 -18.44 -6.74 9.51
C LYS A 253 -17.45 -5.65 9.07
N HIS A 254 -16.20 -6.05 8.78
CA HIS A 254 -15.09 -5.15 8.39
C HIS A 254 -14.31 -5.75 7.22
N PHE A 255 -13.67 -4.89 6.41
CA PHE A 255 -12.76 -5.32 5.34
C PHE A 255 -11.56 -6.07 5.92
N MET A 256 -10.96 -5.60 7.00
CA MET A 256 -9.84 -6.28 7.64
C MET A 256 -10.16 -7.73 7.99
N LEU A 257 -11.35 -8.00 8.55
CA LEU A 257 -11.74 -9.39 8.85
C LEU A 257 -11.90 -10.23 7.59
N LYS A 258 -12.57 -9.68 6.56
CA LYS A 258 -12.69 -10.34 5.24
C LYS A 258 -11.32 -10.74 4.70
N GLU A 259 -10.39 -9.78 4.68
CA GLU A 259 -9.05 -9.95 4.13
C GLU A 259 -8.21 -10.96 4.94
N ILE A 260 -8.39 -11.04 6.27
CA ILE A 260 -7.80 -12.10 7.08
C ILE A 260 -8.36 -13.47 6.70
N MET A 261 -9.69 -13.57 6.50
CA MET A 261 -10.36 -14.84 6.17
C MET A 261 -10.08 -15.32 4.75
N GLU A 262 -9.74 -14.43 3.82
CA GLU A 262 -9.41 -14.74 2.41
C GLU A 262 -7.99 -15.30 2.22
N GLN A 263 -7.13 -15.27 3.22
CA GLN A 263 -5.71 -15.62 3.05
C GLN A 263 -5.47 -17.00 2.42
N PRO A 264 -6.21 -18.08 2.76
CA PRO A 264 -6.02 -19.38 2.09
C PRO A 264 -6.20 -19.32 0.57
N GLU A 265 -7.23 -18.60 0.11
CA GLU A 265 -7.50 -18.42 -1.32
C GLU A 265 -6.45 -17.52 -1.97
N CYS A 266 -6.06 -16.43 -1.31
CA CYS A 266 -5.01 -15.53 -1.78
C CYS A 266 -3.67 -16.24 -1.99
N ILE A 267 -3.30 -17.16 -1.10
CA ILE A 267 -2.08 -17.97 -1.25
C ILE A 267 -2.20 -18.89 -2.48
N MET A 268 -3.35 -19.55 -2.64
CA MET A 268 -3.58 -20.38 -3.83
C MET A 268 -3.44 -19.56 -5.12
N ASP A 269 -4.02 -18.38 -5.18
CA ASP A 269 -3.96 -17.53 -6.37
C ASP A 269 -2.54 -17.01 -6.63
N THR A 270 -1.75 -16.79 -5.57
CA THR A 270 -0.35 -16.39 -5.70
C THR A 270 0.50 -17.47 -6.37
N PHE A 271 0.29 -18.74 -6.05
CA PHE A 271 1.09 -19.84 -6.64
C PHE A 271 0.43 -20.58 -7.80
N ARG A 272 -0.88 -20.41 -8.04
CA ARG A 272 -1.63 -21.07 -9.13
C ARG A 272 -1.00 -20.79 -10.49
N GLY A 273 -0.65 -21.88 -11.21
CA GLY A 273 0.02 -21.84 -12.50
C GLY A 273 1.49 -21.41 -12.45
N ARG A 274 2.04 -21.16 -11.25
CA ARG A 274 3.45 -20.82 -11.02
C ARG A 274 4.22 -21.94 -10.35
N ALA A 275 3.59 -22.63 -9.41
CA ALA A 275 4.10 -23.86 -8.83
C ALA A 275 3.62 -25.04 -9.68
N ILE A 276 4.53 -25.72 -10.35
CA ILE A 276 4.28 -26.87 -11.22
C ILE A 276 4.76 -28.12 -10.49
N PHE A 277 3.92 -29.15 -10.44
CA PHE A 277 4.16 -30.34 -9.63
C PHE A 277 4.81 -31.47 -10.42
N ASP A 278 4.50 -31.58 -11.72
CA ASP A 278 5.01 -32.66 -12.57
C ASP A 278 5.26 -32.16 -14.01
N PRO A 279 6.52 -32.09 -14.49
CA PRO A 279 7.74 -32.13 -13.66
C PRO A 279 7.84 -30.91 -12.73
N PRO A 280 8.48 -31.04 -11.54
CA PRO A 280 8.55 -29.95 -10.59
C PRO A 280 9.28 -28.72 -11.16
N ALA A 281 8.56 -27.56 -11.18
CA ALA A 281 9.10 -26.30 -11.66
C ALA A 281 8.45 -25.11 -10.94
N VAL A 282 9.11 -23.96 -11.00
CA VAL A 282 8.52 -22.66 -10.62
C VAL A 282 8.68 -21.73 -11.81
N GLU A 283 7.54 -21.26 -12.32
CA GLU A 283 7.47 -20.30 -13.43
C GLU A 283 6.81 -19.01 -12.97
N LEU A 284 7.49 -17.90 -13.23
CA LEU A 284 7.04 -16.56 -12.84
C LEU A 284 6.96 -15.70 -14.10
N GLU A 285 5.77 -15.60 -14.67
CA GLU A 285 5.47 -15.01 -15.97
C GLU A 285 5.88 -13.55 -16.14
N GLY A 286 5.97 -12.81 -15.03
CA GLY A 286 6.33 -11.39 -15.05
C GLY A 286 7.84 -11.11 -14.96
N LEU A 287 8.69 -12.14 -14.85
CA LEU A 287 10.13 -11.97 -14.82
C LEU A 287 10.69 -11.75 -16.22
N ARG A 288 11.68 -10.86 -16.31
CA ARG A 288 12.42 -10.53 -17.53
C ARG A 288 13.88 -11.00 -17.47
N MET A 289 14.32 -11.50 -16.31
CA MET A 289 15.64 -12.08 -16.09
C MET A 289 15.61 -13.57 -16.43
N ASP A 290 16.56 -14.01 -17.22
CA ASP A 290 16.76 -15.41 -17.55
C ASP A 290 17.69 -16.13 -16.54
N ASP A 291 17.98 -17.40 -16.77
CA ASP A 291 18.82 -18.22 -15.91
C ASP A 291 20.26 -17.72 -15.86
N GLU A 292 20.78 -17.17 -16.96
CA GLU A 292 22.14 -16.65 -17.01
C GLU A 292 22.26 -15.38 -16.16
N ALA A 293 21.30 -14.47 -16.26
CA ALA A 293 21.22 -13.27 -15.42
C ALA A 293 21.15 -13.66 -13.93
N PHE A 294 20.35 -14.67 -13.54
CA PHE A 294 20.28 -15.13 -12.16
C PHE A 294 21.59 -15.76 -11.66
N ARG A 295 22.34 -16.46 -12.52
CA ARG A 295 23.65 -16.99 -12.14
C ARG A 295 24.68 -15.91 -11.89
N GLY A 296 24.56 -14.76 -12.56
CA GLY A 296 25.43 -13.60 -12.37
C GLY A 296 25.17 -12.80 -11.09
N ILE A 297 24.07 -13.09 -10.35
CA ILE A 297 23.77 -12.40 -9.10
C ILE A 297 24.61 -12.98 -7.95
N GLU A 298 25.36 -12.12 -7.27
CA GLU A 298 26.22 -12.48 -6.14
C GLU A 298 25.53 -12.33 -4.79
N ARG A 299 24.59 -11.37 -4.66
CA ARG A 299 23.80 -11.12 -3.45
C ARG A 299 22.45 -10.50 -3.78
N VAL A 300 21.53 -10.57 -2.83
CA VAL A 300 20.20 -9.95 -2.90
C VAL A 300 20.08 -8.88 -1.82
N VAL A 301 19.53 -7.72 -2.15
CA VAL A 301 19.10 -6.72 -1.18
C VAL A 301 17.58 -6.57 -1.30
N LEU A 302 16.87 -6.81 -0.18
CA LEU A 302 15.44 -6.65 -0.12
C LEU A 302 15.11 -5.31 0.51
N VAL A 303 14.19 -4.55 -0.11
CA VAL A 303 13.75 -3.25 0.38
C VAL A 303 12.22 -3.22 0.51
N GLY A 304 11.73 -2.56 1.54
CA GLY A 304 10.29 -2.42 1.81
C GLY A 304 10.04 -1.50 3.01
N MET A 305 8.76 -1.22 3.25
CA MET A 305 8.28 -0.41 4.37
C MET A 305 7.22 -1.18 5.18
N GLY A 306 7.17 -1.02 6.50
CA GLY A 306 6.15 -1.60 7.37
C GLY A 306 5.97 -3.11 7.17
N THR A 307 4.75 -3.55 6.93
CA THR A 307 4.41 -4.97 6.67
C THR A 307 5.19 -5.56 5.49
N SER A 308 5.45 -4.77 4.44
CA SER A 308 6.26 -5.23 3.30
C SER A 308 7.72 -5.48 3.70
N MET A 309 8.27 -4.71 4.63
CA MET A 309 9.60 -4.96 5.19
C MET A 309 9.62 -6.24 6.02
N HIS A 310 8.54 -6.56 6.76
CA HIS A 310 8.46 -7.82 7.51
C HIS A 310 8.38 -9.03 6.56
N ALA A 311 7.64 -8.93 5.45
CA ALA A 311 7.66 -9.94 4.40
C ALA A 311 9.06 -10.10 3.78
N ALA A 312 9.73 -9.00 3.47
CA ALA A 312 11.10 -8.99 2.97
C ALA A 312 12.09 -9.64 3.95
N HIS A 313 11.89 -9.44 5.26
CA HIS A 313 12.71 -10.06 6.31
C HIS A 313 12.57 -11.59 6.32
N VAL A 314 11.35 -12.13 6.10
CA VAL A 314 11.16 -13.57 5.86
C VAL A 314 11.88 -14.00 4.57
N GLY A 315 11.70 -13.22 3.50
CA GLY A 315 12.31 -13.45 2.19
C GLY A 315 13.83 -13.52 2.24
N ARG A 316 14.52 -12.71 3.05
CA ARG A 316 15.96 -12.80 3.27
C ARG A 316 16.36 -14.23 3.61
N THR A 317 15.67 -14.86 4.56
CA THR A 317 15.95 -16.23 4.95
C THR A 317 15.70 -17.23 3.82
N TYR A 318 14.71 -16.98 2.96
CA TYR A 318 14.46 -17.83 1.80
C TYR A 318 15.58 -17.76 0.77
N PHE A 319 16.09 -16.56 0.47
CA PHE A 319 17.24 -16.42 -0.44
C PHE A 319 18.49 -17.10 0.10
N GLU A 320 18.73 -16.98 1.40
CA GLU A 320 19.88 -17.65 2.03
C GLU A 320 19.74 -19.17 2.08
N ARG A 321 18.58 -19.68 2.55
CA ARG A 321 18.39 -21.12 2.79
C ARG A 321 17.97 -21.92 1.55
N ILE A 322 17.21 -21.33 0.65
CA ILE A 322 16.71 -22.02 -0.55
C ILE A 322 17.63 -21.74 -1.73
N ALA A 323 17.99 -20.47 -1.99
CA ALA A 323 18.75 -20.09 -3.15
C ALA A 323 20.27 -20.10 -2.92
N GLY A 324 20.73 -20.26 -1.68
CA GLY A 324 22.15 -20.28 -1.33
C GLY A 324 22.88 -19.00 -1.73
N ILE A 325 22.21 -17.85 -1.59
CA ILE A 325 22.75 -16.54 -1.96
C ILE A 325 22.67 -15.60 -0.75
N PRO A 326 23.75 -14.85 -0.43
CA PRO A 326 23.71 -13.84 0.63
C PRO A 326 22.60 -12.83 0.40
N ALA A 327 21.84 -12.54 1.46
CA ALA A 327 20.72 -11.62 1.36
C ALA A 327 20.71 -10.61 2.53
N GLU A 328 20.52 -9.35 2.19
CA GLU A 328 20.43 -8.23 3.13
C GLU A 328 19.00 -7.69 3.13
N LEU A 329 18.60 -7.12 4.27
CA LEU A 329 17.34 -6.40 4.42
C LEU A 329 17.64 -4.94 4.70
N ASP A 330 16.92 -4.05 4.02
CA ASP A 330 17.01 -2.62 4.28
C ASP A 330 15.64 -1.95 4.30
N ASN A 331 15.51 -0.91 5.12
CA ASN A 331 14.34 -0.05 5.10
C ASN A 331 14.41 0.88 3.88
N SER A 332 13.34 0.97 3.10
CA SER A 332 13.36 1.79 1.87
C SER A 332 13.68 3.27 2.14
N SER A 333 13.21 3.84 3.28
CA SER A 333 13.50 5.23 3.64
C SER A 333 14.97 5.47 3.95
N GLU A 334 15.66 4.47 4.53
CA GLU A 334 17.06 4.59 4.94
C GLU A 334 18.04 4.18 3.85
N PHE A 335 17.62 3.27 2.97
CA PHE A 335 18.43 2.71 1.90
C PHE A 335 19.11 3.80 1.04
N ARG A 336 18.38 4.83 0.68
CA ARG A 336 18.86 5.92 -0.18
C ARG A 336 19.89 6.83 0.49
N TYR A 337 19.93 6.90 1.82
CA TYR A 337 20.82 7.79 2.57
C TYR A 337 22.12 7.12 3.05
N ARG A 338 22.17 5.79 3.05
CA ARG A 338 23.37 5.07 3.52
C ARG A 338 24.42 4.80 2.44
N ASP A 339 24.24 5.31 1.23
CA ASP A 339 25.17 5.05 0.11
C ASP A 339 25.45 3.57 -0.12
N ALA A 340 24.37 2.77 -0.25
CA ALA A 340 24.46 1.31 -0.35
C ALA A 340 25.46 0.86 -1.43
N LEU A 341 26.34 -0.05 -1.07
CA LEU A 341 27.32 -0.65 -1.99
C LEU A 341 26.63 -1.71 -2.86
N ILE A 342 26.00 -1.28 -3.93
CA ILE A 342 25.26 -2.11 -4.88
C ILE A 342 25.71 -1.83 -6.31
N GLY A 343 25.48 -2.79 -7.20
CA GLY A 343 25.86 -2.71 -8.61
C GLY A 343 25.30 -3.90 -9.40
N PRO A 344 25.85 -4.19 -10.59
CA PRO A 344 25.31 -5.23 -11.49
C PRO A 344 25.22 -6.64 -10.88
N GLY A 345 26.09 -6.99 -9.94
CA GLY A 345 26.05 -8.28 -9.22
C GLY A 345 25.06 -8.32 -8.04
N THR A 346 24.34 -7.22 -7.74
CA THR A 346 23.39 -7.13 -6.63
C THR A 346 21.95 -7.05 -7.17
N LEU A 347 21.14 -8.08 -6.91
CA LEU A 347 19.70 -8.02 -7.21
C LEU A 347 18.99 -7.24 -6.11
N VAL A 348 18.33 -6.15 -6.45
CA VAL A 348 17.43 -5.43 -5.52
C VAL A 348 16.01 -5.93 -5.70
N VAL A 349 15.41 -6.46 -4.64
CA VAL A 349 14.03 -6.95 -4.60
C VAL A 349 13.19 -6.01 -3.76
N SER A 350 12.32 -5.23 -4.39
CA SER A 350 11.36 -4.39 -3.68
C SER A 350 10.08 -5.17 -3.37
N VAL A 351 9.55 -4.98 -2.16
CA VAL A 351 8.27 -5.56 -1.73
C VAL A 351 7.29 -4.43 -1.45
N ALA A 352 6.13 -4.48 -2.10
CA ALA A 352 5.12 -3.44 -2.01
C ALA A 352 3.70 -4.01 -2.14
N GLN A 353 2.73 -3.41 -1.47
CA GLN A 353 1.32 -3.70 -1.66
C GLN A 353 0.77 -2.85 -2.81
N SER A 354 0.76 -1.53 -2.66
CA SER A 354 0.26 -0.60 -3.67
C SER A 354 1.23 -0.36 -4.83
N GLY A 355 2.53 -0.49 -4.57
CA GLY A 355 3.58 -0.14 -5.52
C GLY A 355 3.73 1.36 -5.80
N GLU A 356 3.16 2.20 -4.93
CA GLU A 356 3.15 3.66 -5.05
C GLU A 356 3.84 4.37 -3.86
N THR A 357 4.45 3.63 -2.94
CA THR A 357 5.14 4.20 -1.78
C THR A 357 6.39 4.94 -2.22
N VAL A 358 6.48 6.24 -1.91
CA VAL A 358 7.56 7.11 -2.37
C VAL A 358 8.94 6.60 -1.98
N ASP A 359 9.15 6.23 -0.71
CA ASP A 359 10.44 5.72 -0.25
C ASP A 359 10.89 4.47 -1.02
N THR A 360 9.96 3.55 -1.33
CA THR A 360 10.28 2.34 -2.10
C THR A 360 10.64 2.70 -3.55
N LEU A 361 9.96 3.65 -4.16
CA LEU A 361 10.26 4.12 -5.51
C LEU A 361 11.61 4.83 -5.57
N GLU A 362 11.94 5.64 -4.56
CA GLU A 362 13.24 6.32 -4.47
C GLU A 362 14.38 5.32 -4.25
N ALA A 363 14.20 4.31 -3.38
CA ALA A 363 15.16 3.22 -3.23
C ALA A 363 15.40 2.47 -4.55
N MET A 364 14.33 2.21 -5.33
CA MET A 364 14.44 1.61 -6.65
C MET A 364 15.14 2.53 -7.66
N ALA A 365 14.88 3.84 -7.60
CA ALA A 365 15.55 4.82 -8.45
C ALA A 365 17.05 4.88 -8.16
N ASP A 366 17.47 4.85 -6.87
CA ASP A 366 18.88 4.78 -6.49
C ASP A 366 19.55 3.49 -6.98
N ALA A 367 18.89 2.35 -6.77
CA ALA A 367 19.38 1.06 -7.26
C ALA A 367 19.61 1.07 -8.79
N ARG A 368 18.68 1.66 -9.55
CA ARG A 368 18.82 1.80 -11.01
C ARG A 368 19.98 2.69 -11.41
N ARG A 369 20.18 3.85 -10.74
CA ARG A 369 21.33 4.74 -10.99
C ARG A 369 22.66 4.03 -10.79
N ARG A 370 22.73 3.07 -9.87
CA ARG A 370 23.92 2.26 -9.57
C ARG A 370 24.06 1.00 -10.45
N GLY A 371 23.14 0.79 -11.40
CA GLY A 371 23.17 -0.34 -12.33
C GLY A 371 22.78 -1.69 -11.74
N ALA A 372 22.13 -1.71 -10.57
CA ALA A 372 21.64 -2.94 -9.96
C ALA A 372 20.35 -3.43 -10.64
N PRO A 373 20.25 -4.72 -11.08
CA PRO A 373 19.02 -5.30 -11.57
C PRO A 373 17.95 -5.32 -10.47
N GLN A 374 16.69 -5.16 -10.88
CA GLN A 374 15.57 -4.99 -9.95
C GLN A 374 14.40 -5.88 -10.28
N ILE A 375 13.85 -6.55 -9.28
CA ILE A 375 12.57 -7.24 -9.32
C ILE A 375 11.66 -6.61 -8.27
N THR A 376 10.37 -6.43 -8.59
CA THR A 376 9.38 -6.00 -7.60
C THR A 376 8.36 -7.11 -7.34
N ILE A 377 8.01 -7.29 -6.06
CA ILE A 377 6.84 -8.04 -5.61
C ILE A 377 5.76 -7.02 -5.30
N CYS A 378 4.63 -7.06 -6.00
CA CYS A 378 3.59 -6.06 -5.88
C CYS A 378 2.20 -6.68 -6.02
N ASN A 379 1.19 -6.11 -5.32
CA ASN A 379 -0.19 -6.59 -5.46
C ASN A 379 -0.97 -5.83 -6.54
N THR A 380 -0.61 -4.59 -6.83
CA THR A 380 -1.36 -3.74 -7.76
C THR A 380 -0.79 -3.80 -9.16
N PRO A 381 -1.52 -4.37 -10.15
CA PRO A 381 -1.09 -4.34 -11.54
C PRO A 381 -0.94 -2.91 -12.06
N GLY A 382 0.11 -2.65 -12.86
CA GLY A 382 0.35 -1.34 -13.45
C GLY A 382 0.86 -0.26 -12.48
N ALA A 383 1.09 -0.60 -11.20
CA ALA A 383 1.69 0.31 -10.22
C ALA A 383 3.09 0.76 -10.64
N GLN A 384 3.58 1.90 -10.13
CA GLN A 384 4.86 2.47 -10.52
C GLN A 384 6.02 1.49 -10.33
N THR A 385 6.10 0.79 -9.19
CA THR A 385 7.15 -0.21 -8.95
C THR A 385 7.18 -1.27 -10.05
N THR A 386 6.02 -1.69 -10.58
CA THR A 386 5.92 -2.70 -11.64
C THR A 386 6.41 -2.19 -13.00
N ARG A 387 6.29 -0.90 -13.25
CA ARG A 387 6.72 -0.25 -14.50
C ARG A 387 8.23 0.04 -14.51
N VAL A 388 8.81 0.34 -13.35
CA VAL A 388 10.23 0.71 -13.24
C VAL A 388 11.17 -0.46 -12.96
N ALA A 389 10.66 -1.61 -12.50
CA ALA A 389 11.46 -2.81 -12.22
C ALA A 389 11.94 -3.49 -13.51
N GLY A 390 13.21 -3.23 -13.91
CA GLY A 390 13.78 -3.74 -15.17
C GLY A 390 13.88 -5.27 -15.24
N GLY A 391 14.14 -5.95 -14.12
CA GLY A 391 14.21 -7.42 -14.02
C GLY A 391 12.86 -8.11 -13.95
N GLY A 392 11.77 -7.34 -13.85
CA GLY A 392 10.40 -7.86 -13.90
C GLY A 392 9.63 -7.73 -12.59
N THR A 393 8.42 -8.26 -12.61
CA THR A 393 7.44 -8.16 -11.53
C THR A 393 6.89 -9.53 -11.16
N VAL A 394 6.73 -9.79 -9.87
CA VAL A 394 5.95 -10.90 -9.35
C VAL A 394 4.68 -10.33 -8.70
N LEU A 395 3.56 -10.37 -9.40
CA LEU A 395 2.27 -9.96 -8.84
C LEU A 395 1.79 -10.99 -7.82
N THR A 396 1.33 -10.54 -6.66
CA THR A 396 0.84 -11.45 -5.61
C THR A 396 -0.53 -12.04 -5.92
N ARG A 397 -1.32 -11.41 -6.80
CA ARG A 397 -2.65 -11.87 -7.24
C ARG A 397 -3.66 -12.10 -6.10
N CYS A 398 -3.46 -11.48 -4.93
CA CYS A 398 -4.34 -11.69 -3.78
C CYS A 398 -5.62 -10.81 -3.79
N GLY A 399 -5.92 -10.18 -4.91
CA GLY A 399 -7.05 -9.27 -5.03
C GLY A 399 -6.86 -7.95 -4.28
N PRO A 400 -7.84 -7.04 -4.34
CA PRO A 400 -7.75 -5.75 -3.66
C PRO A 400 -7.73 -5.93 -2.15
N GLU A 401 -6.88 -5.13 -1.47
CA GLU A 401 -6.80 -5.02 -0.02
C GLU A 401 -7.15 -3.60 0.36
N VAL A 402 -8.31 -3.43 1.01
CA VAL A 402 -8.98 -2.13 1.27
C VAL A 402 -8.68 -1.61 2.67
N ALA A 403 -8.67 -2.49 3.69
CA ALA A 403 -8.33 -2.10 5.06
C ALA A 403 -6.94 -1.47 5.10
N VAL A 404 -6.77 -0.39 5.86
CA VAL A 404 -5.49 0.33 5.95
C VAL A 404 -4.38 -0.58 6.45
N ALA A 405 -4.62 -1.34 7.51
CA ALA A 405 -3.68 -2.33 8.01
C ALA A 405 -3.59 -3.52 7.05
N SER A 406 -2.39 -3.79 6.53
CA SER A 406 -2.17 -4.89 5.57
C SER A 406 -2.25 -6.26 6.26
N THR A 407 -2.90 -7.23 5.64
CA THR A 407 -3.12 -8.58 6.16
C THR A 407 -2.81 -9.66 5.12
N LYS A 408 -3.67 -9.85 4.11
CA LYS A 408 -3.50 -10.88 3.08
C LYS A 408 -2.32 -10.62 2.16
N THR A 409 -1.98 -9.36 1.92
CA THR A 409 -0.81 -9.01 1.09
C THR A 409 0.50 -9.41 1.76
N LEU A 410 0.59 -9.45 3.10
CA LEU A 410 1.75 -9.98 3.82
C LEU A 410 2.02 -11.44 3.41
N THR A 411 1.03 -12.32 3.61
CA THR A 411 1.19 -13.75 3.35
C THR A 411 1.37 -14.05 1.87
N ALA A 412 0.70 -13.31 1.00
CA ALA A 412 0.89 -13.40 -0.44
C ALA A 412 2.31 -12.94 -0.87
N SER A 413 2.84 -11.87 -0.26
CA SER A 413 4.22 -11.41 -0.53
C SER A 413 5.27 -12.42 -0.03
N ILE A 414 5.07 -13.02 1.15
CA ILE A 414 5.93 -14.10 1.66
C ILE A 414 5.92 -15.29 0.69
N THR A 415 4.75 -15.67 0.18
CA THR A 415 4.60 -16.75 -0.81
C THR A 415 5.30 -16.40 -2.13
N ALA A 416 5.17 -15.18 -2.63
CA ALA A 416 5.85 -14.74 -3.84
C ALA A 416 7.39 -14.73 -3.68
N LEU A 417 7.90 -14.32 -2.50
CA LEU A 417 9.32 -14.39 -2.15
C LEU A 417 9.83 -15.83 -2.09
N TYR A 418 9.03 -16.74 -1.54
CA TYR A 418 9.35 -18.17 -1.53
C TYR A 418 9.49 -18.75 -2.94
N LEU A 419 8.52 -18.45 -3.81
CA LEU A 419 8.57 -18.87 -5.22
C LEU A 419 9.75 -18.25 -5.96
N LEU A 420 10.05 -16.97 -5.74
CA LEU A 420 11.20 -16.30 -6.35
C LEU A 420 12.52 -16.92 -5.90
N ALA A 421 12.66 -17.25 -4.61
CA ALA A 421 13.84 -17.95 -4.10
C ALA A 421 13.99 -19.35 -4.73
N CYS A 422 12.90 -20.12 -4.86
CA CYS A 422 12.90 -21.41 -5.54
C CYS A 422 13.30 -21.28 -7.04
N ARG A 423 12.79 -20.24 -7.73
CA ARG A 423 13.11 -19.97 -9.14
C ARG A 423 14.59 -19.63 -9.32
N ILE A 424 15.14 -18.79 -8.45
CA ILE A 424 16.56 -18.43 -8.47
C ILE A 424 17.44 -19.64 -8.11
N ALA A 425 17.08 -20.41 -7.08
CA ALA A 425 17.79 -21.62 -6.69
C ALA A 425 17.91 -22.62 -7.83
N ARG A 426 16.83 -22.80 -8.59
CA ARG A 426 16.81 -23.67 -9.77
C ARG A 426 17.72 -23.17 -10.89
N ALA A 427 17.67 -21.87 -11.19
CA ALA A 427 18.52 -21.24 -12.21
C ALA A 427 20.02 -21.36 -11.86
N ARG A 428 20.36 -21.27 -10.58
CA ARG A 428 21.72 -21.39 -10.05
C ARG A 428 22.20 -22.84 -9.87
N GLY A 429 21.32 -23.84 -10.06
CA GLY A 429 21.65 -25.25 -9.85
C GLY A 429 21.83 -25.65 -8.38
N VAL A 430 21.30 -24.86 -7.44
CA VAL A 430 21.32 -25.16 -6.00
C VAL A 430 20.29 -26.24 -5.63
N LEU A 431 19.14 -26.23 -6.30
CA LEU A 431 18.07 -27.23 -6.12
C LEU A 431 17.99 -28.16 -7.33
N ASP A 432 17.92 -29.45 -7.08
CA ASP A 432 17.50 -30.46 -8.08
C ASP A 432 15.96 -30.53 -8.17
N ALA A 433 15.45 -31.34 -9.12
CA ALA A 433 14.02 -31.48 -9.31
C ALA A 433 13.29 -32.12 -8.10
N PRO A 434 13.79 -33.19 -7.45
CA PRO A 434 13.20 -33.74 -6.25
C PRO A 434 13.12 -32.75 -5.08
N GLN A 435 14.18 -31.98 -4.84
CA GLN A 435 14.22 -30.97 -3.79
C GLN A 435 13.19 -29.85 -4.05
N LEU A 436 13.13 -29.35 -5.29
CA LEU A 436 12.13 -28.37 -5.68
C LEU A 436 10.70 -28.93 -5.55
N GLY A 437 10.49 -30.19 -5.94
CA GLY A 437 9.21 -30.87 -5.78
C GLY A 437 8.75 -30.94 -4.33
N ALA A 438 9.65 -31.22 -3.40
CA ALA A 438 9.34 -31.22 -1.97
C ALA A 438 8.87 -29.82 -1.49
N LEU A 439 9.60 -28.75 -1.87
CA LEU A 439 9.25 -27.38 -1.49
C LEU A 439 7.90 -26.95 -2.06
N VAL A 440 7.61 -27.28 -3.31
CA VAL A 440 6.34 -26.95 -3.97
C VAL A 440 5.18 -27.74 -3.35
N ASN A 441 5.38 -29.02 -3.03
CA ASN A 441 4.35 -29.84 -2.39
C ASN A 441 4.05 -29.36 -0.94
N ASP A 442 5.06 -28.92 -0.19
CA ASP A 442 4.86 -28.34 1.13
C ASP A 442 4.05 -27.04 1.05
N LEU A 443 4.35 -26.17 0.09
CA LEU A 443 3.59 -24.95 -0.15
C LEU A 443 2.11 -25.23 -0.50
N ALA A 444 1.84 -26.25 -1.31
CA ALA A 444 0.48 -26.63 -1.73
C ALA A 444 -0.43 -27.03 -0.55
N ARG A 445 0.13 -27.43 0.58
CA ARG A 445 -0.63 -27.78 1.80
C ARG A 445 -1.02 -26.58 2.64
N ILE A 446 -0.36 -25.44 2.45
CA ILE A 446 -0.52 -24.25 3.30
C ILE A 446 -1.95 -23.71 3.31
N PRO A 447 -2.70 -23.60 2.19
CA PRO A 447 -4.07 -23.09 2.22
C PRO A 447 -4.98 -23.89 3.17
N ASP A 448 -4.88 -25.22 3.17
CA ASP A 448 -5.65 -26.06 4.12
C ASP A 448 -5.24 -25.80 5.58
N LEU A 449 -3.94 -25.75 5.85
CA LEU A 449 -3.43 -25.48 7.19
C LEU A 449 -3.84 -24.08 7.67
N MET A 450 -3.82 -23.06 6.81
CA MET A 450 -4.35 -21.73 7.13
C MET A 450 -5.85 -21.76 7.45
N GLY A 451 -6.63 -22.54 6.69
CA GLY A 451 -8.05 -22.75 6.97
C GLY A 451 -8.30 -23.37 8.36
N ARG A 452 -7.39 -24.24 8.81
CA ARG A 452 -7.43 -24.79 10.18
C ARG A 452 -7.10 -23.73 11.23
N VAL A 453 -6.11 -22.88 10.99
CA VAL A 453 -5.74 -21.77 11.90
C VAL A 453 -6.87 -20.76 12.02
N LEU A 454 -7.56 -20.42 10.94
CA LEU A 454 -8.71 -19.50 10.95
C LEU A 454 -9.86 -19.98 11.85
N LYS A 455 -10.02 -21.30 12.05
CA LYS A 455 -11.01 -21.88 12.97
C LYS A 455 -10.73 -21.57 14.44
N LEU A 456 -9.53 -21.10 14.78
CA LEU A 456 -9.19 -20.63 16.12
C LEU A 456 -9.80 -19.23 16.44
N GLY A 457 -10.48 -18.60 15.49
CA GLY A 457 -11.08 -17.26 15.65
C GLY A 457 -11.85 -17.06 16.95
N PRO A 458 -12.79 -17.96 17.35
CA PRO A 458 -13.52 -17.85 18.62
C PRO A 458 -12.62 -17.93 19.86
N GLU A 459 -11.57 -18.72 19.82
CA GLU A 459 -10.60 -18.82 20.91
C GLU A 459 -9.74 -17.56 21.00
N ILE A 460 -9.28 -17.04 19.85
CA ILE A 460 -8.53 -15.78 19.77
C ILE A 460 -9.39 -14.60 20.27
N ASP A 461 -10.69 -14.57 19.95
CA ASP A 461 -11.60 -13.54 20.46
C ASP A 461 -11.75 -13.61 21.99
N ARG A 462 -11.79 -14.82 22.57
CA ARG A 462 -11.81 -15.02 24.03
C ARG A 462 -10.50 -14.53 24.68
N ILE A 463 -9.34 -14.82 24.05
CA ILE A 463 -8.05 -14.31 24.51
C ILE A 463 -8.04 -12.78 24.43
N ALA A 464 -8.47 -12.21 23.32
CA ALA A 464 -8.57 -10.77 23.14
C ALA A 464 -9.42 -10.08 24.22
N ALA A 465 -10.52 -10.72 24.63
CA ALA A 465 -11.37 -10.21 25.70
C ALA A 465 -10.63 -10.04 27.04
N SER A 466 -9.71 -10.94 27.37
CA SER A 466 -8.97 -10.90 28.63
C SER A 466 -7.87 -9.85 28.67
N VAL A 467 -7.37 -9.40 27.49
CA VAL A 467 -6.22 -8.50 27.39
C VAL A 467 -6.52 -7.18 26.68
N ALA A 468 -7.78 -6.95 26.26
CA ALA A 468 -8.15 -5.74 25.50
C ALA A 468 -7.91 -4.42 26.24
N GLN A 469 -7.84 -4.41 27.56
CA GLN A 469 -7.60 -3.23 28.38
C GLN A 469 -6.13 -2.98 28.73
N SER A 470 -5.23 -3.91 28.35
CA SER A 470 -3.79 -3.71 28.55
C SER A 470 -3.29 -2.49 27.79
N ARG A 471 -2.28 -1.82 28.32
CA ARG A 471 -1.71 -0.58 27.74
C ARG A 471 -0.55 -0.89 26.81
N ASP A 472 0.18 -1.95 27.12
CA ASP A 472 1.43 -2.31 26.47
C ASP A 472 1.43 -3.82 26.17
N PHE A 473 2.14 -4.23 25.12
CA PHE A 473 2.35 -5.62 24.74
C PHE A 473 3.78 -5.87 24.27
N LEU A 474 4.30 -7.03 24.58
CA LEU A 474 5.51 -7.56 23.95
C LEU A 474 5.18 -8.74 23.05
N PHE A 475 5.83 -8.79 21.89
CA PHE A 475 5.79 -9.91 20.98
C PHE A 475 7.21 -10.50 20.88
N LEU A 476 7.37 -11.77 21.24
CA LEU A 476 8.67 -12.43 21.29
C LEU A 476 8.73 -13.62 20.34
N ALA A 477 9.78 -13.69 19.56
CA ALA A 477 10.08 -14.83 18.71
C ALA A 477 11.58 -14.95 18.41
N ARG A 478 11.96 -16.05 17.75
CA ARG A 478 13.33 -16.28 17.29
C ARG A 478 13.36 -16.67 15.82
N GLY A 479 14.54 -16.51 15.20
CA GLY A 479 14.79 -16.97 13.83
C GLY A 479 13.77 -16.44 12.84
N LEU A 480 13.18 -17.34 12.07
CA LEU A 480 12.22 -17.00 11.00
C LEU A 480 10.89 -16.44 11.51
N GLN A 481 10.57 -16.65 12.81
CA GLN A 481 9.37 -16.12 13.44
C GLN A 481 9.54 -14.70 13.98
N PHE A 482 10.76 -14.18 14.06
CA PHE A 482 10.99 -12.81 14.56
C PHE A 482 10.28 -11.74 13.70
N PRO A 483 10.34 -11.78 12.36
CA PRO A 483 9.53 -10.86 11.55
C PRO A 483 8.03 -10.92 11.84
N MET A 484 7.51 -12.07 12.23
CA MET A 484 6.10 -12.23 12.60
C MET A 484 5.77 -11.61 13.96
N ALA A 485 6.71 -11.64 14.92
CA ALA A 485 6.58 -10.87 16.15
C ALA A 485 6.53 -9.36 15.90
N LEU A 486 7.38 -8.85 15.00
CA LEU A 486 7.35 -7.46 14.55
C LEU A 486 6.00 -7.11 13.91
N GLU A 487 5.48 -7.99 13.06
CA GLU A 487 4.20 -7.80 12.39
C GLU A 487 3.02 -7.81 13.36
N GLY A 488 3.01 -8.73 14.33
CA GLY A 488 1.98 -8.75 15.38
C GLY A 488 1.95 -7.46 16.19
N ALA A 489 3.12 -6.97 16.58
CA ALA A 489 3.26 -5.69 17.27
C ALA A 489 2.79 -4.51 16.40
N LEU A 490 3.14 -4.50 15.10
CA LEU A 490 2.70 -3.48 14.16
C LEU A 490 1.18 -3.50 14.01
N LYS A 491 0.56 -4.65 13.76
CA LYS A 491 -0.91 -4.77 13.62
C LYS A 491 -1.63 -4.28 14.87
N LEU A 492 -1.16 -4.65 16.05
CA LEU A 492 -1.78 -4.21 17.29
C LEU A 492 -1.71 -2.68 17.47
N LYS A 493 -0.55 -2.08 17.20
CA LYS A 493 -0.38 -0.60 17.23
C LYS A 493 -1.33 0.09 16.26
N GLU A 494 -1.37 -0.38 15.02
CA GLU A 494 -2.13 0.27 13.94
C GLU A 494 -3.63 0.34 14.25
N VAL A 495 -4.23 -0.78 14.68
CA VAL A 495 -5.69 -0.89 14.75
C VAL A 495 -6.27 -0.65 16.15
N SER A 496 -5.48 -0.83 17.22
CA SER A 496 -5.97 -0.70 18.61
C SER A 496 -5.40 0.50 19.37
N TYR A 497 -4.34 1.12 18.84
CA TYR A 497 -3.58 2.22 19.47
C TYR A 497 -2.89 1.82 20.79
N ILE A 498 -2.75 0.51 21.02
CA ILE A 498 -1.95 -0.01 22.14
C ILE A 498 -0.47 0.06 21.74
N HIS A 499 0.38 0.51 22.67
CA HIS A 499 1.81 0.43 22.45
C HIS A 499 2.25 -1.05 22.45
N ALA A 500 2.91 -1.48 21.39
CA ALA A 500 3.34 -2.86 21.24
C ALA A 500 4.70 -2.93 20.54
N GLU A 501 5.58 -3.79 21.02
CA GLU A 501 6.92 -3.97 20.48
C GLU A 501 7.20 -5.44 20.20
N GLY A 502 7.92 -5.69 19.10
CA GLY A 502 8.41 -7.01 18.73
C GLY A 502 9.92 -7.10 18.96
N TYR A 503 10.37 -8.15 19.64
CA TYR A 503 11.80 -8.37 19.89
C TYR A 503 12.24 -9.78 19.47
N PRO A 504 13.49 -9.91 19.01
CA PRO A 504 14.16 -11.22 19.05
C PRO A 504 14.19 -11.66 20.51
N ALA A 505 13.61 -12.81 20.85
CA ALA A 505 13.48 -13.20 22.27
C ALA A 505 14.81 -13.30 23.03
N GLY A 506 15.94 -13.41 22.30
CA GLY A 506 17.28 -13.32 22.88
C GLY A 506 17.61 -11.94 23.45
N GLU A 507 17.16 -10.87 22.74
CA GLU A 507 17.38 -9.48 23.14
C GLU A 507 16.57 -9.06 24.37
N MET A 508 15.55 -9.84 24.75
CA MET A 508 14.73 -9.52 25.92
C MET A 508 15.57 -9.25 27.16
N LYS A 509 16.70 -9.97 27.34
CA LYS A 509 17.60 -9.84 28.49
C LYS A 509 18.43 -8.55 28.49
N HIS A 510 18.49 -7.84 27.36
CA HIS A 510 19.31 -6.65 27.17
C HIS A 510 18.52 -5.34 27.29
N GLY A 511 17.40 -5.36 28.00
CA GLY A 511 16.59 -4.18 28.29
C GLY A 511 15.10 -4.52 28.47
N PRO A 512 14.41 -5.06 27.45
CA PRO A 512 12.94 -5.25 27.46
C PRO A 512 12.40 -6.07 28.64
N ILE A 513 13.20 -6.96 29.21
CA ILE A 513 12.81 -7.75 30.40
C ILE A 513 12.45 -6.90 31.61
N ALA A 514 12.95 -5.66 31.68
CA ALA A 514 12.63 -4.72 32.75
C ALA A 514 11.18 -4.22 32.71
N LEU A 515 10.50 -4.37 31.57
CA LEU A 515 9.11 -3.95 31.35
C LEU A 515 8.10 -5.04 31.75
N ILE A 516 8.58 -6.28 31.96
CA ILE A 516 7.69 -7.42 32.20
C ILE A 516 7.15 -7.40 33.62
N ASP A 517 5.84 -7.34 33.73
CA ASP A 517 5.06 -7.45 34.96
C ASP A 517 3.72 -8.16 34.68
N ARG A 518 2.83 -8.17 35.67
CA ARG A 518 1.50 -8.80 35.58
C ARG A 518 0.51 -8.08 34.65
N ASP A 519 0.79 -6.84 34.27
CA ASP A 519 -0.11 -5.99 33.48
C ASP A 519 0.29 -5.92 32.01
N MET A 520 1.49 -6.45 31.66
CA MET A 520 2.00 -6.51 30.30
C MET A 520 1.89 -7.93 29.69
N PRO A 521 0.91 -8.19 28.81
CA PRO A 521 0.85 -9.46 28.07
C PRO A 521 2.03 -9.63 27.12
N VAL A 522 2.55 -10.85 27.08
CA VAL A 522 3.63 -11.25 26.19
C VAL A 522 3.13 -12.34 25.24
N VAL A 523 3.07 -12.02 23.96
CA VAL A 523 2.79 -13.00 22.90
C VAL A 523 4.10 -13.67 22.50
N ALA A 524 4.21 -14.98 22.74
CA ALA A 524 5.41 -15.75 22.44
C ALA A 524 5.16 -16.76 21.33
N ILE A 525 5.88 -16.63 20.21
CA ILE A 525 5.79 -17.57 19.08
C ILE A 525 6.87 -18.64 19.28
N ALA A 526 6.44 -19.84 19.64
CA ALA A 526 7.29 -20.96 20.01
C ALA A 526 6.90 -22.23 19.23
N LEU A 527 7.31 -22.28 17.99
CA LEU A 527 6.97 -23.33 17.03
C LEU A 527 8.13 -24.34 16.88
N ASP A 528 7.82 -25.50 16.32
CA ASP A 528 8.78 -26.56 16.03
C ASP A 528 9.60 -26.21 14.75
N ASP A 529 10.44 -25.17 14.85
CA ASP A 529 11.21 -24.59 13.75
C ASP A 529 12.73 -24.59 14.02
N GLY A 530 13.16 -25.34 15.04
CA GLY A 530 14.57 -25.37 15.49
C GLY A 530 14.90 -24.32 16.55
N THR A 531 13.97 -23.42 16.89
CA THR A 531 14.18 -22.41 17.96
C THR A 531 13.35 -22.71 19.23
N ARG A 532 12.52 -23.76 19.20
CA ARG A 532 11.56 -24.16 20.22
C ARG A 532 12.11 -24.15 21.65
N ASP A 533 13.22 -24.85 21.91
CA ASP A 533 13.78 -24.97 23.28
C ASP A 533 14.31 -23.64 23.80
N LYS A 534 14.80 -22.79 22.91
CA LYS A 534 15.23 -21.43 23.27
C LYS A 534 14.05 -20.54 23.60
N MET A 535 12.93 -20.70 22.87
CA MET A 535 11.67 -20.00 23.17
C MET A 535 11.08 -20.48 24.49
N LEU A 536 11.08 -21.78 24.79
CA LEU A 536 10.67 -22.32 26.09
C LEU A 536 11.41 -21.62 27.24
N SER A 537 12.74 -21.53 27.16
CA SER A 537 13.54 -20.84 28.16
C SER A 537 13.20 -19.34 28.26
N ASN A 538 12.87 -18.66 27.17
CA ASN A 538 12.42 -17.27 27.21
C ASN A 538 11.04 -17.12 27.86
N ILE A 539 10.10 -18.02 27.59
CA ILE A 539 8.78 -18.07 28.22
C ILE A 539 8.92 -18.23 29.75
N GLU A 540 9.78 -19.13 30.21
CA GLU A 540 10.06 -19.31 31.65
C GLU A 540 10.61 -18.03 32.31
N GLN A 541 11.44 -17.26 31.61
CA GLN A 541 11.98 -15.98 32.10
C GLN A 541 10.90 -14.90 32.23
N VAL A 542 9.93 -14.88 31.31
CA VAL A 542 8.74 -13.99 31.39
C VAL A 542 7.91 -14.37 32.60
N ARG A 543 7.60 -15.67 32.77
CA ARG A 543 6.80 -16.17 33.90
C ARG A 543 7.46 -15.93 35.28
N ALA A 544 8.78 -16.03 35.35
CA ALA A 544 9.52 -15.74 36.57
C ALA A 544 9.38 -14.27 37.06
N ARG A 545 8.74 -13.40 36.26
CA ARG A 545 8.43 -11.99 36.57
C ARG A 545 6.94 -11.71 36.57
N ASP A 546 6.13 -12.75 36.78
CA ASP A 546 4.67 -12.68 36.79
C ASP A 546 4.04 -12.21 35.45
N GLY A 547 4.81 -12.21 34.35
CA GLY A 547 4.31 -11.82 33.03
C GLY A 547 3.27 -12.80 32.50
N ILE A 548 2.21 -12.28 31.86
CA ILE A 548 1.15 -13.07 31.24
C ILE A 548 1.62 -13.53 29.86
N VAL A 549 1.75 -14.84 29.64
CA VAL A 549 2.19 -15.41 28.37
C VAL A 549 0.99 -15.94 27.57
N ILE A 550 0.86 -15.43 26.34
CA ILE A 550 0.00 -15.97 25.28
C ILE A 550 0.93 -16.73 24.32
N GLY A 551 0.88 -18.06 24.34
CA GLY A 551 1.74 -18.91 23.52
C GLY A 551 1.11 -19.24 22.19
N ILE A 552 1.83 -18.99 21.09
CA ILE A 552 1.53 -19.54 19.76
C ILE A 552 2.49 -20.72 19.58
N VAL A 553 1.96 -21.95 19.67
CA VAL A 553 2.76 -23.17 19.79
C VAL A 553 2.41 -24.17 18.68
N SER A 554 3.28 -25.14 18.44
CA SER A 554 2.95 -26.24 17.52
C SER A 554 1.94 -27.19 18.13
N GLU A 555 1.01 -27.68 17.33
CA GLU A 555 -0.01 -28.67 17.73
C GLU A 555 0.62 -29.84 18.47
N GLY A 556 0.08 -30.14 19.68
CA GLY A 556 0.53 -31.22 20.56
C GLY A 556 1.81 -30.92 21.35
N ASP A 557 2.29 -29.68 21.42
CA ASP A 557 3.41 -29.29 22.27
C ASP A 557 2.93 -29.03 23.73
N ALA A 558 2.65 -30.08 24.44
CA ALA A 558 2.15 -29.99 25.81
C ALA A 558 3.14 -29.34 26.79
N GLU A 559 4.45 -29.44 26.54
CA GLU A 559 5.48 -28.87 27.42
C GLU A 559 5.45 -27.35 27.42
N ILE A 560 5.45 -26.73 26.22
CA ILE A 560 5.34 -25.27 26.10
C ILE A 560 3.95 -24.80 26.51
N ALA A 561 2.90 -25.51 26.09
CA ALA A 561 1.52 -25.17 26.44
C ALA A 561 1.33 -25.07 27.97
N ALA A 562 1.89 -25.99 28.75
CA ALA A 562 1.84 -25.96 30.22
C ALA A 562 2.57 -24.74 30.85
N LYS A 563 3.41 -24.05 30.09
CA LYS A 563 4.12 -22.85 30.54
C LYS A 563 3.43 -21.54 30.12
N CYS A 564 2.36 -21.60 29.33
CA CYS A 564 1.62 -20.43 28.88
C CYS A 564 0.33 -20.27 29.69
N HIS A 565 -0.13 -19.02 29.86
CA HIS A 565 -1.42 -18.72 30.50
C HIS A 565 -2.58 -18.98 29.53
N GLN A 566 -2.33 -18.71 28.24
CA GLN A 566 -3.24 -18.98 27.14
C GLN A 566 -2.44 -19.52 25.96
N VAL A 567 -3.04 -20.40 25.17
CA VAL A 567 -2.35 -21.17 24.14
C VAL A 567 -3.17 -21.14 22.85
N LEU A 568 -2.49 -20.94 21.73
CA LEU A 568 -3.00 -21.12 20.38
C LEU A 568 -2.14 -22.16 19.68
N GLU A 569 -2.71 -23.32 19.40
CA GLU A 569 -2.00 -24.42 18.75
C GLU A 569 -2.10 -24.30 17.23
N LEU A 570 -0.95 -24.23 16.55
CA LEU A 570 -0.88 -24.20 15.10
C LEU A 570 -0.55 -25.59 14.53
N PRO A 571 -1.18 -25.96 13.40
CA PRO A 571 -0.85 -27.22 12.73
C PRO A 571 0.63 -27.24 12.32
N ARG A 572 1.21 -28.45 12.34
CA ARG A 572 2.61 -28.64 11.97
C ARG A 572 2.84 -28.46 10.47
N THR A 573 3.92 -27.79 10.12
CA THR A 573 4.40 -27.61 8.77
C THR A 573 5.93 -27.58 8.76
N THR A 574 6.54 -27.43 7.58
CA THR A 574 8.00 -27.22 7.49
C THR A 574 8.40 -25.87 8.11
N PRO A 575 9.58 -25.77 8.73
CA PRO A 575 10.05 -24.53 9.36
C PRO A 575 9.95 -23.29 8.48
N LEU A 576 10.21 -23.43 7.17
CA LEU A 576 10.18 -22.30 6.22
C LEU A 576 8.78 -21.71 6.01
N LEU A 577 7.72 -22.47 6.23
CA LEU A 577 6.35 -22.06 5.93
C LEU A 577 5.52 -21.65 7.16
N TYR A 578 6.05 -21.83 8.36
CA TYR A 578 5.38 -21.37 9.59
C TYR A 578 5.03 -19.88 9.61
N PRO A 579 5.80 -18.94 9.03
CA PRO A 579 5.41 -17.52 8.98
C PRO A 579 4.02 -17.30 8.35
N LEU A 580 3.64 -18.12 7.37
CA LEU A 580 2.31 -18.05 6.74
C LEU A 580 1.18 -18.43 7.70
N LEU A 581 1.44 -19.34 8.65
CA LEU A 581 0.45 -19.77 9.65
C LEU A 581 0.42 -18.84 10.85
N SER A 582 1.58 -18.42 11.37
CA SER A 582 1.70 -17.59 12.57
C SER A 582 1.23 -16.15 12.38
N ALA A 583 1.17 -15.63 11.14
CA ALA A 583 0.61 -14.32 10.85
C ALA A 583 -0.88 -14.21 11.22
N ILE A 584 -1.67 -15.26 10.97
CA ILE A 584 -3.13 -15.26 11.14
C ILE A 584 -3.57 -14.99 12.60
N PRO A 585 -3.10 -15.74 13.62
CA PRO A 585 -3.54 -15.49 14.98
C PRO A 585 -3.17 -14.10 15.51
N MET A 586 -2.06 -13.53 15.08
CA MET A 586 -1.68 -12.17 15.47
C MET A 586 -2.57 -11.11 14.82
N GLN A 587 -2.94 -11.29 13.55
CA GLN A 587 -3.88 -10.42 12.85
C GLN A 587 -5.28 -10.49 13.50
N LEU A 588 -5.78 -11.70 13.78
CA LEU A 588 -7.07 -11.88 14.45
C LEU A 588 -7.06 -11.34 15.88
N LEU A 589 -5.97 -11.54 16.65
CA LEU A 589 -5.85 -11.02 18.01
C LEU A 589 -5.91 -9.47 18.00
N SER A 590 -5.16 -8.84 17.11
CA SER A 590 -5.16 -7.38 16.93
C SER A 590 -6.53 -6.86 16.52
N TYR A 591 -7.20 -7.54 15.58
CA TYR A 591 -8.55 -7.23 15.12
C TYR A 591 -9.56 -7.29 16.28
N HIS A 592 -9.61 -8.40 17.02
CA HIS A 592 -10.58 -8.58 18.11
C HIS A 592 -10.34 -7.59 19.27
N ILE A 593 -9.08 -7.32 19.63
CA ILE A 593 -8.74 -6.30 20.63
C ILE A 593 -9.25 -4.94 20.17
N ALA A 594 -8.99 -4.54 18.92
CA ALA A 594 -9.40 -3.24 18.39
C ALA A 594 -10.93 -3.07 18.35
N VAL A 595 -11.66 -4.10 17.90
CA VAL A 595 -13.13 -4.11 17.90
C VAL A 595 -13.69 -3.95 19.31
N ARG A 596 -13.11 -4.64 20.32
CA ARG A 596 -13.53 -4.53 21.73
C ARG A 596 -13.22 -3.15 22.34
N ARG A 597 -12.22 -2.47 21.82
CA ARG A 597 -11.88 -1.09 22.20
C ARG A 597 -12.72 -0.03 21.47
N GLY A 598 -13.60 -0.45 20.53
CA GLY A 598 -14.40 0.46 19.72
C GLY A 598 -13.60 1.23 18.65
N CYS A 599 -12.44 0.72 18.26
CA CYS A 599 -11.59 1.34 17.23
C CYS A 599 -12.13 1.02 15.82
N ASP A 600 -11.92 1.94 14.88
CA ASP A 600 -12.15 1.70 13.45
C ASP A 600 -10.98 0.87 12.90
N VAL A 601 -11.24 -0.40 12.60
CA VAL A 601 -10.20 -1.35 12.16
C VAL A 601 -9.89 -1.24 10.67
N ASP A 602 -10.82 -0.70 9.88
CA ASP A 602 -10.64 -0.52 8.43
C ASP A 602 -9.91 0.80 8.13
N GLN A 603 -10.22 1.85 8.91
CA GLN A 603 -9.65 3.19 8.77
C GLN A 603 -9.15 3.71 10.14
N PRO A 604 -8.06 3.13 10.69
CA PRO A 604 -7.52 3.59 11.96
C PRO A 604 -7.00 5.03 11.85
N ARG A 605 -7.15 5.78 12.96
CA ARG A 605 -6.75 7.19 12.99
C ARG A 605 -5.27 7.39 12.64
N ASN A 606 -4.96 8.51 11.99
CA ASN A 606 -3.60 8.93 11.65
C ASN A 606 -2.83 7.96 10.72
N LEU A 607 -3.53 7.05 10.03
CA LEU A 607 -2.92 6.13 9.07
C LEU A 607 -3.61 6.20 7.71
N ALA A 608 -2.83 6.07 6.67
CA ALA A 608 -3.28 5.91 5.29
C ALA A 608 -2.72 4.61 4.70
N LYS A 609 -3.47 3.98 3.79
CA LYS A 609 -3.09 2.70 3.17
C LYS A 609 -1.76 2.76 2.41
N THR A 610 -1.45 3.91 1.81
CA THR A 610 -0.21 4.11 1.04
C THR A 610 0.34 5.51 1.28
N VAL A 611 1.66 5.64 1.45
CA VAL A 611 2.36 6.90 1.66
C VAL A 611 3.05 7.29 0.34
N THR A 612 2.57 8.36 -0.31
CA THR A 612 3.10 8.86 -1.60
C THR A 612 3.73 10.25 -1.50
N VAL A 613 3.90 10.76 -0.32
CA VAL A 613 4.60 12.01 -0.02
C VAL A 613 5.60 11.75 1.10
N GLU A 614 6.73 12.46 1.05
CA GLU A 614 7.73 12.45 2.13
C GLU A 614 7.30 13.32 3.31
#